data_53083703688d44ae059f152f5a3ac31e
#
_entry.id   53083703688d44ae059f152f5a3ac31e
#
_cell.length_a   1.000
_cell.length_b   1.000
_cell.length_c   1.000
_cell.angle_alpha   90.00
_cell.angle_beta   90.00
_cell.angle_gamma   90.00
#
_symmetry.space_group_name_H-M   'P 1'
#
loop_
_entity.id
_entity.type
_entity.pdbx_description
1 polymer ?
#
loop_
_entity_poly.entity_id
_entity_poly.type
_entity_poly.pdbx_seq_one_letter_code
_entity_poly.pdbx_strand_id
1 'polypeptide(L)'
;MNLNNQKELIDKGLLLPLMESFYTIQGEGYHKGSAAFFIRLGGCDVGCHWCDVKESWDSKTHPSTSINDIVSDVIKNSDTVVITGGEPLMWDMSPITKLLRENNIRTHIETSGAYKLSGDWDWICLSPKKNKNPINKIYSKADELKMVIYNLDDLKFAENESKKVSSSCLLYLQPEWSKREKVMPIIVDYVMKNPKWKVSLQTHKYLNIP
;
A
#
# COMPACT_ATOMS: atom_id res chain seq x y z
N MET A 1 -2.82 6.41 -30.14
CA MET A 1 -3.68 7.29 -29.31
C MET A 1 -3.00 8.66 -29.22
N ASN A 2 -3.73 9.77 -29.36
CA ASN A 2 -3.14 11.11 -29.24
C ASN A 2 -2.78 11.37 -27.76
N LEU A 3 -1.67 12.02 -27.47
CA LEU A 3 -1.15 12.31 -26.11
C LEU A 3 -2.20 13.02 -25.23
N ASN A 4 -2.99 13.93 -25.80
CA ASN A 4 -4.05 14.63 -25.04
C ASN A 4 -5.17 13.67 -24.59
N ASN A 5 -5.55 12.72 -25.44
CA ASN A 5 -6.57 11.72 -25.11
C ASN A 5 -6.06 10.72 -24.05
N GLN A 6 -4.77 10.34 -24.13
CA GLN A 6 -4.16 9.47 -23.12
C GLN A 6 -4.13 10.13 -21.75
N LYS A 7 -3.75 11.42 -21.68
CA LYS A 7 -3.73 12.18 -20.43
C LYS A 7 -5.13 12.26 -19.82
N GLU A 8 -6.13 12.56 -20.62
CA GLU A 8 -7.53 12.62 -20.15
C GLU A 8 -8.00 11.29 -19.54
N LEU A 9 -7.64 10.16 -20.16
CA LEU A 9 -7.98 8.83 -19.65
C LEU A 9 -7.25 8.49 -18.35
N ILE A 10 -6.01 8.94 -18.19
CA ILE A 10 -5.24 8.80 -16.94
C ILE A 10 -5.89 9.67 -15.85
N ASP A 11 -6.20 10.92 -16.12
CA ASP A 11 -6.82 11.83 -15.17
C ASP A 11 -8.22 11.33 -14.70
N LYS A 12 -8.91 10.56 -15.55
CA LYS A 12 -10.18 9.88 -15.23
C LYS A 12 -10.01 8.51 -14.59
N GLY A 13 -8.78 8.04 -14.33
CA GLY A 13 -8.51 6.72 -13.76
C GLY A 13 -8.86 5.53 -14.65
N LEU A 14 -9.04 5.75 -15.98
CA LEU A 14 -9.35 4.69 -16.96
C LEU A 14 -8.10 4.03 -17.54
N LEU A 15 -6.96 4.72 -17.46
CA LEU A 15 -5.61 4.19 -17.70
C LEU A 15 -4.76 4.41 -16.45
N LEU A 16 -4.01 3.41 -16.06
CA LEU A 16 -3.09 3.48 -14.91
C LEU A 16 -1.68 3.09 -15.33
N PRO A 17 -0.63 3.73 -14.78
CA PRO A 17 0.75 3.35 -15.04
C PRO A 17 1.07 2.04 -14.31
N LEU A 18 0.85 0.92 -14.98
CA LEU A 18 1.08 -0.41 -14.42
C LEU A 18 2.57 -0.75 -14.44
N MET A 19 3.20 -0.83 -13.27
CA MET A 19 4.58 -1.27 -13.16
C MET A 19 4.67 -2.81 -13.28
N GLU A 20 3.88 -3.52 -12.48
CA GLU A 20 3.81 -4.98 -12.49
C GLU A 20 2.49 -5.46 -11.89
N SER A 21 2.12 -6.69 -12.22
CA SER A 21 1.00 -7.39 -11.59
C SER A 21 1.32 -8.88 -11.50
N PHE A 22 0.95 -9.50 -10.37
CA PHE A 22 1.28 -10.90 -10.09
C PHE A 22 0.39 -11.50 -9.01
N TYR A 23 0.18 -12.80 -9.06
CA TYR A 23 -0.50 -13.55 -8.01
C TYR A 23 0.51 -14.14 -7.04
N THR A 24 0.37 -13.85 -5.76
CA THR A 24 1.30 -14.28 -4.72
C THR A 24 0.61 -14.33 -3.34
N ILE A 25 1.40 -14.38 -2.27
CA ILE A 25 0.97 -14.35 -0.88
C ILE A 25 1.25 -12.98 -0.28
N GLN A 26 0.25 -12.34 0.36
CA GLN A 26 0.48 -11.14 1.14
C GLN A 26 1.51 -11.42 2.25
N GLY A 27 2.62 -10.72 2.21
CA GLY A 27 3.76 -10.92 3.11
C GLY A 27 3.73 -10.06 4.36
N GLU A 28 2.79 -9.10 4.48
CA GLU A 28 2.81 -8.05 5.50
C GLU A 28 1.45 -7.87 6.20
N GLY A 29 1.48 -7.26 7.39
CA GLY A 29 0.30 -6.80 8.09
C GLY A 29 -0.69 -7.88 8.52
N TYR A 30 -1.97 -7.51 8.55
CA TYR A 30 -3.04 -8.38 9.04
C TYR A 30 -3.28 -9.59 8.13
N HIS A 31 -3.30 -9.36 6.83
CA HIS A 31 -3.60 -10.39 5.82
C HIS A 31 -2.39 -11.25 5.44
N LYS A 32 -1.29 -11.15 6.19
CA LYS A 32 -0.10 -11.99 5.98
C LYS A 32 -0.45 -13.47 5.88
N GLY A 33 0.05 -14.12 4.84
CA GLY A 33 -0.18 -15.54 4.56
C GLY A 33 -1.37 -15.81 3.63
N SER A 34 -2.17 -14.80 3.31
CA SER A 34 -3.31 -14.94 2.39
C SER A 34 -2.88 -14.75 0.94
N ALA A 35 -3.41 -15.58 0.04
CA ALA A 35 -3.18 -15.41 -1.39
C ALA A 35 -3.95 -14.18 -1.91
N ALA A 36 -3.33 -13.39 -2.78
CA ALA A 36 -3.92 -12.22 -3.41
C ALA A 36 -3.25 -11.89 -4.74
N PHE A 37 -3.96 -11.17 -5.59
CA PHE A 37 -3.39 -10.60 -6.81
C PHE A 37 -2.89 -9.19 -6.52
N PHE A 38 -1.62 -8.95 -6.78
CA PHE A 38 -0.99 -7.64 -6.55
C PHE A 38 -0.98 -6.82 -7.84
N ILE A 39 -1.33 -5.54 -7.71
CA ILE A 39 -1.20 -4.51 -8.75
C ILE A 39 -0.28 -3.44 -8.19
N ARG A 40 0.90 -3.30 -8.78
CA ARG A 40 1.86 -2.26 -8.42
C ARG A 40 1.83 -1.16 -9.47
N LEU A 41 1.44 0.04 -9.03
CA LEU A 41 1.35 1.23 -9.89
C LEU A 41 2.64 2.06 -9.82
N GLY A 42 3.01 2.67 -10.94
CA GLY A 42 4.03 3.69 -10.99
C GLY A 42 3.50 5.07 -10.56
N GLY A 43 4.42 5.92 -10.12
CA GLY A 43 4.17 7.27 -9.62
C GLY A 43 4.25 7.35 -8.10
N CYS A 44 5.27 8.06 -7.58
CA CYS A 44 5.41 8.37 -6.16
C CYS A 44 6.31 9.60 -5.98
N ASP A 45 5.82 10.58 -5.25
CA ASP A 45 6.57 11.79 -4.88
C ASP A 45 6.83 11.90 -3.36
N VAL A 46 6.57 10.82 -2.61
CA VAL A 46 6.77 10.79 -1.16
C VAL A 46 8.24 10.80 -0.78
N GLY A 47 9.12 10.24 -1.62
CA GLY A 47 10.56 10.38 -1.50
C GLY A 47 11.20 9.67 -0.30
N CYS A 48 10.75 8.47 0.06
CA CYS A 48 11.34 7.69 1.14
C CYS A 48 12.76 7.25 0.79
N HIS A 49 13.78 7.69 1.52
CA HIS A 49 15.19 7.34 1.22
C HIS A 49 15.46 5.83 1.27
N TRP A 50 14.71 5.10 2.10
CA TRP A 50 14.80 3.65 2.30
C TRP A 50 13.77 2.86 1.46
N CYS A 51 13.13 3.48 0.46
CA CYS A 51 12.19 2.80 -0.43
C CYS A 51 12.87 1.61 -1.11
N ASP A 52 12.24 0.45 -1.05
CA ASP A 52 12.72 -0.78 -1.68
C ASP A 52 12.24 -0.96 -3.14
N VAL A 53 11.37 -0.04 -3.62
CA VAL A 53 10.85 -0.04 -5.00
C VAL A 53 10.96 1.36 -5.60
N LYS A 54 12.17 1.89 -5.69
CA LYS A 54 12.41 3.25 -6.25
C LYS A 54 12.06 3.35 -7.74
N GLU A 55 12.08 2.24 -8.44
CA GLU A 55 11.67 2.12 -9.84
C GLU A 55 10.21 2.55 -10.05
N SER A 56 9.37 2.46 -9.02
CA SER A 56 7.98 2.92 -9.06
C SER A 56 7.82 4.44 -9.03
N TRP A 57 8.86 5.23 -8.77
CA TRP A 57 8.71 6.68 -8.56
C TRP A 57 8.32 7.44 -9.82
N ASP A 58 8.91 7.11 -10.96
CA ASP A 58 8.58 7.76 -12.23
C ASP A 58 7.50 6.98 -12.99
N SER A 59 6.27 7.50 -12.97
CA SER A 59 5.14 6.88 -13.67
C SER A 59 5.33 6.79 -15.18
N LYS A 60 6.19 7.62 -15.78
CA LYS A 60 6.41 7.67 -17.24
C LYS A 60 7.19 6.47 -17.74
N THR A 61 7.92 5.79 -16.87
CA THR A 61 8.70 4.58 -17.23
C THR A 61 7.82 3.34 -17.32
N HIS A 62 6.55 3.42 -16.92
CA HIS A 62 5.63 2.30 -16.88
C HIS A 62 4.50 2.45 -17.91
N PRO A 63 4.04 1.35 -18.52
CA PRO A 63 2.99 1.42 -19.54
C PRO A 63 1.67 1.89 -18.94
N SER A 64 1.01 2.83 -19.63
CA SER A 64 -0.37 3.21 -19.33
C SER A 64 -1.31 2.09 -19.78
N THR A 65 -1.79 1.30 -18.82
CA THR A 65 -2.58 0.10 -19.04
C THR A 65 -4.06 0.37 -18.74
N SER A 66 -4.96 -0.15 -19.58
CA SER A 66 -6.41 -0.04 -19.38
C SER A 66 -6.82 -0.78 -18.09
N ILE A 67 -7.73 -0.15 -17.31
CA ILE A 67 -8.30 -0.83 -16.13
C ILE A 67 -9.06 -2.12 -16.49
N ASN A 68 -9.63 -2.19 -17.70
CA ASN A 68 -10.30 -3.42 -18.16
C ASN A 68 -9.29 -4.59 -18.31
N ASP A 69 -8.11 -4.31 -18.85
CA ASP A 69 -7.07 -5.33 -19.01
C ASP A 69 -6.54 -5.77 -17.64
N ILE A 70 -6.27 -4.82 -16.74
CA ILE A 70 -5.82 -5.09 -15.37
C ILE A 70 -6.85 -5.97 -14.64
N VAL A 71 -8.13 -5.58 -14.65
CA VAL A 71 -9.20 -6.31 -13.95
C VAL A 71 -9.44 -7.68 -14.58
N SER A 72 -9.32 -7.82 -15.90
CA SER A 72 -9.40 -9.13 -16.58
C SER A 72 -8.37 -10.13 -16.05
N ASP A 73 -7.16 -9.65 -15.74
CA ASP A 73 -6.11 -10.51 -15.17
C ASP A 73 -6.37 -10.85 -13.69
N VAL A 74 -6.92 -9.92 -12.91
CA VAL A 74 -7.33 -10.20 -11.52
C VAL A 74 -8.38 -11.31 -11.49
N ILE A 75 -9.46 -11.18 -12.27
CA ILE A 75 -10.60 -12.10 -12.28
C ILE A 75 -10.16 -13.56 -12.60
N LYS A 76 -9.16 -13.74 -13.45
CA LYS A 76 -8.64 -15.06 -13.80
C LYS A 76 -7.89 -15.76 -12.66
N ASN A 77 -7.37 -14.99 -11.72
CA ASN A 77 -6.36 -15.47 -10.77
C ASN A 77 -6.78 -15.40 -9.30
N SER A 78 -7.66 -14.46 -8.91
CA SER A 78 -7.94 -14.23 -7.49
C SER A 78 -9.31 -13.60 -7.26
N ASP A 79 -9.86 -13.82 -6.07
CA ASP A 79 -11.02 -13.11 -5.52
C ASP A 79 -10.61 -11.89 -4.64
N THR A 80 -9.32 -11.64 -4.51
CA THR A 80 -8.76 -10.57 -3.68
C THR A 80 -7.62 -9.88 -4.40
N VAL A 81 -7.67 -8.56 -4.47
CA VAL A 81 -6.60 -7.74 -5.05
C VAL A 81 -6.01 -6.79 -4.00
N VAL A 82 -4.69 -6.63 -4.04
CA VAL A 82 -3.95 -5.62 -3.29
C VAL A 82 -3.39 -4.60 -4.27
N ILE A 83 -3.89 -3.37 -4.23
CA ILE A 83 -3.35 -2.27 -5.03
C ILE A 83 -2.32 -1.52 -4.20
N THR A 84 -1.11 -1.48 -4.72
CA THR A 84 0.08 -0.90 -4.10
C THR A 84 0.93 -0.19 -5.17
N GLY A 85 2.18 0.07 -4.89
CA GLY A 85 3.10 0.56 -5.92
C GLY A 85 4.03 1.63 -5.41
N GLY A 86 4.12 2.74 -6.14
CA GLY A 86 4.59 4.01 -5.64
C GLY A 86 3.58 4.56 -4.62
N GLU A 87 2.70 5.45 -5.04
CA GLU A 87 1.56 5.90 -4.22
C GLU A 87 0.27 5.76 -5.06
N PRO A 88 -0.57 4.74 -4.80
CA PRO A 88 -1.77 4.49 -5.60
C PRO A 88 -2.74 5.65 -5.64
N LEU A 89 -2.87 6.40 -4.55
CA LEU A 89 -3.81 7.52 -4.45
C LEU A 89 -3.37 8.78 -5.21
N MET A 90 -2.23 8.75 -5.91
CA MET A 90 -1.91 9.78 -6.93
C MET A 90 -2.87 9.70 -8.12
N TRP A 91 -3.54 8.56 -8.29
CA TRP A 91 -4.48 8.28 -9.37
C TRP A 91 -5.91 8.18 -8.84
N ASP A 92 -6.91 8.42 -9.68
CA ASP A 92 -8.30 8.15 -9.31
C ASP A 92 -8.55 6.63 -9.34
N MET A 93 -8.71 6.04 -8.14
CA MET A 93 -8.99 4.61 -7.98
C MET A 93 -10.48 4.26 -8.10
N SER A 94 -11.37 5.26 -8.24
CA SER A 94 -12.82 5.00 -8.27
C SER A 94 -13.25 4.09 -9.42
N PRO A 95 -12.75 4.27 -10.67
CA PRO A 95 -13.18 3.41 -11.77
C PRO A 95 -12.73 1.94 -11.62
N ILE A 96 -11.48 1.72 -11.24
CA ILE A 96 -10.95 0.35 -11.10
C ILE A 96 -11.62 -0.39 -9.93
N THR A 97 -11.80 0.26 -8.78
CA THR A 97 -12.43 -0.38 -7.62
C THR A 97 -13.91 -0.69 -7.89
N LYS A 98 -14.61 0.18 -8.62
CA LYS A 98 -15.99 -0.09 -9.08
C LYS A 98 -16.03 -1.35 -9.95
N LEU A 99 -15.15 -1.45 -10.94
CA LEU A 99 -15.11 -2.59 -11.86
C LEU A 99 -14.73 -3.90 -11.14
N LEU A 100 -13.80 -3.84 -10.17
CA LEU A 100 -13.44 -4.99 -9.33
C LEU A 100 -14.63 -5.45 -8.47
N ARG A 101 -15.35 -4.53 -7.85
CA ARG A 101 -16.53 -4.83 -7.03
C ARG A 101 -17.67 -5.44 -7.86
N GLU A 102 -17.92 -4.95 -9.08
CA GLU A 102 -18.89 -5.52 -10.03
C GLU A 102 -18.58 -6.98 -10.37
N ASN A 103 -17.32 -7.40 -10.22
CA ASN A 103 -16.86 -8.77 -10.42
C ASN A 103 -16.65 -9.55 -9.09
N ASN A 104 -17.17 -9.05 -7.96
CA ASN A 104 -17.05 -9.65 -6.63
C ASN A 104 -15.61 -9.85 -6.15
N ILE A 105 -14.69 -9.00 -6.56
CA ILE A 105 -13.29 -9.00 -6.11
C ILE A 105 -13.16 -8.10 -4.88
N ARG A 106 -12.59 -8.62 -3.80
CA ARG A 106 -12.23 -7.86 -2.60
C ARG A 106 -11.05 -6.94 -2.88
N THR A 107 -11.16 -5.68 -2.45
CA THR A 107 -10.21 -4.62 -2.78
C THR A 107 -9.45 -4.17 -1.54
N HIS A 108 -8.13 -4.35 -1.55
CA HIS A 108 -7.22 -3.85 -0.52
C HIS A 108 -6.31 -2.77 -1.11
N ILE A 109 -5.97 -1.76 -0.32
CA ILE A 109 -4.99 -0.75 -0.70
C ILE A 109 -3.87 -0.64 0.32
N GLU A 110 -2.64 -0.48 -0.15
CA GLU A 110 -1.49 -0.03 0.63
C GLU A 110 -1.09 1.38 0.19
N THR A 111 -1.20 2.35 1.09
CA THR A 111 -0.97 3.77 0.77
C THR A 111 -0.26 4.50 1.89
N SER A 112 0.51 5.52 1.54
CA SER A 112 1.03 6.49 2.52
C SER A 112 -0.05 7.44 3.06
N GLY A 113 -1.20 7.52 2.37
CA GLY A 113 -2.29 8.45 2.70
C GLY A 113 -2.02 9.90 2.34
N ALA A 114 -0.96 10.20 1.62
CA ALA A 114 -0.54 11.55 1.26
C ALA A 114 -1.47 12.24 0.25
N TYR A 115 -2.40 11.51 -0.33
CA TYR A 115 -3.39 11.98 -1.29
C TYR A 115 -4.82 11.69 -0.84
N LYS A 116 -5.79 12.34 -1.48
CA LYS A 116 -7.21 12.11 -1.18
C LYS A 116 -7.58 10.68 -1.49
N LEU A 117 -8.21 10.02 -0.54
CA LEU A 117 -8.75 8.68 -0.75
C LEU A 117 -9.82 8.71 -1.84
N SER A 118 -9.58 7.96 -2.90
CA SER A 118 -10.52 7.66 -3.98
C SER A 118 -10.74 6.15 -4.08
N GLY A 119 -11.86 5.74 -4.66
CA GLY A 119 -12.24 4.32 -4.73
C GLY A 119 -12.92 3.78 -3.48
N ASP A 120 -13.47 2.58 -3.62
CA ASP A 120 -14.14 1.83 -2.57
C ASP A 120 -13.26 0.65 -2.16
N TRP A 121 -12.99 0.53 -0.85
CA TRP A 121 -12.01 -0.42 -0.31
C TRP A 121 -12.61 -1.28 0.77
N ASP A 122 -12.33 -2.59 0.72
CA ASP A 122 -12.67 -3.55 1.77
C ASP A 122 -11.60 -3.57 2.87
N TRP A 123 -10.37 -3.12 2.55
CA TRP A 123 -9.26 -3.01 3.50
C TRP A 123 -8.32 -1.86 3.14
N ILE A 124 -8.06 -0.98 4.09
CA ILE A 124 -7.12 0.14 3.93
C ILE A 124 -5.95 -0.03 4.90
N CYS A 125 -4.78 -0.39 4.35
CA CYS A 125 -3.50 -0.34 5.05
C CYS A 125 -2.89 1.05 4.87
N LEU A 126 -2.93 1.86 5.93
CA LEU A 126 -2.31 3.17 5.98
C LEU A 126 -0.88 3.05 6.51
N SER A 127 0.08 3.51 5.72
CA SER A 127 1.50 3.50 6.09
C SER A 127 2.12 4.91 6.01
N PRO A 128 1.90 5.77 7.01
CA PRO A 128 2.37 7.16 7.04
C PRO A 128 3.87 7.29 6.83
N LYS A 129 4.27 8.36 6.16
CA LYS A 129 5.67 8.70 5.90
C LYS A 129 5.98 10.11 6.42
N LYS A 130 7.14 10.29 7.06
CA LYS A 130 7.56 11.59 7.62
C LYS A 130 7.72 12.68 6.56
N ASN A 131 8.09 12.28 5.33
CA ASN A 131 8.38 13.23 4.25
C ASN A 131 7.11 13.89 3.69
N LYS A 132 5.97 13.20 3.77
CA LYS A 132 4.69 13.69 3.26
C LYS A 132 3.56 13.14 4.12
N ASN A 133 2.97 14.00 4.94
CA ASN A 133 1.95 13.60 5.90
C ASN A 133 0.67 13.12 5.23
N PRO A 134 -0.02 12.13 5.80
CA PRO A 134 -1.34 11.72 5.36
C PRO A 134 -2.37 12.86 5.46
N ILE A 135 -3.36 12.83 4.57
CA ILE A 135 -4.53 13.70 4.68
C ILE A 135 -5.41 13.21 5.85
N ASN A 136 -5.81 14.14 6.74
CA ASN A 136 -6.48 13.81 8.00
C ASN A 136 -7.67 12.86 7.85
N LYS A 137 -8.44 12.96 6.77
CA LYS A 137 -9.65 12.14 6.54
C LYS A 137 -9.37 10.65 6.38
N ILE A 138 -8.14 10.23 6.01
CA ILE A 138 -7.83 8.81 5.79
C ILE A 138 -7.68 8.05 7.12
N TYR A 139 -7.25 8.71 8.20
CA TYR A 139 -7.04 8.06 9.49
C TYR A 139 -8.31 7.38 10.04
N SER A 140 -9.47 8.01 9.85
CA SER A 140 -10.75 7.44 10.30
C SER A 140 -11.26 6.30 9.42
N LYS A 141 -10.60 6.03 8.30
CA LYS A 141 -10.94 4.98 7.34
C LYS A 141 -9.96 3.82 7.34
N ALA A 142 -8.80 4.01 8.00
CA ALA A 142 -7.76 2.97 8.04
C ALA A 142 -8.21 1.77 8.89
N ASP A 143 -8.13 0.58 8.32
CA ASP A 143 -8.32 -0.70 9.01
C ASP A 143 -7.03 -1.15 9.68
N GLU A 144 -5.89 -0.79 9.08
CA GLU A 144 -4.55 -1.10 9.54
C GLU A 144 -3.65 0.12 9.44
N LEU A 145 -2.90 0.40 10.51
CA LEU A 145 -1.80 1.36 10.55
C LEU A 145 -0.48 0.59 10.59
N LYS A 146 0.26 0.58 9.49
CA LYS A 146 1.55 -0.13 9.36
C LYS A 146 2.70 0.87 9.35
N MET A 147 3.47 0.92 10.44
CA MET A 147 4.57 1.85 10.63
C MET A 147 5.91 1.18 10.35
N VAL A 148 6.63 1.70 9.35
CA VAL A 148 7.98 1.20 9.04
C VAL A 148 8.99 1.86 9.99
N ILE A 149 9.78 1.04 10.67
CA ILE A 149 10.76 1.43 11.67
C ILE A 149 12.16 1.26 11.09
N TYR A 150 12.82 2.39 10.81
CA TYR A 150 14.20 2.47 10.38
C TYR A 150 15.14 2.77 11.54
N ASN A 151 14.66 3.54 12.54
CA ASN A 151 15.39 3.92 13.75
C ASN A 151 14.43 4.17 14.93
N LEU A 152 14.98 4.48 16.12
CA LEU A 152 14.21 4.69 17.35
C LEU A 152 13.22 5.88 17.29
N ASP A 153 13.52 6.92 16.52
CA ASP A 153 12.62 8.08 16.39
C ASP A 153 11.35 7.73 15.62
N ASP A 154 11.37 6.63 14.85
CA ASP A 154 10.18 6.14 14.15
C ASP A 154 9.15 5.56 15.13
N LEU A 155 9.56 5.05 16.30
CA LEU A 155 8.61 4.62 17.34
C LEU A 155 7.81 5.79 17.91
N LYS A 156 8.46 6.95 18.12
CA LYS A 156 7.76 8.18 18.56
C LYS A 156 6.78 8.67 17.49
N PHE A 157 7.20 8.59 16.23
CA PHE A 157 6.32 8.92 15.11
C PHE A 157 5.13 7.95 15.05
N ALA A 158 5.36 6.65 15.19
CA ALA A 158 4.31 5.63 15.23
C ALA A 158 3.28 5.90 16.35
N GLU A 159 3.74 6.24 17.56
CA GLU A 159 2.85 6.61 18.66
C GLU A 159 2.00 7.85 18.36
N ASN A 160 2.56 8.84 17.70
CA ASN A 160 1.80 10.04 17.32
C ASN A 160 0.75 9.73 16.24
N GLU A 161 1.10 8.90 15.27
CA GLU A 161 0.19 8.47 14.21
C GLU A 161 -0.94 7.57 14.76
N SER A 162 -0.63 6.68 15.71
CA SER A 162 -1.61 5.78 16.31
C SER A 162 -2.74 6.49 17.05
N LYS A 163 -2.52 7.73 17.51
CA LYS A 163 -3.54 8.54 18.18
C LYS A 163 -4.58 9.13 17.22
N LYS A 164 -4.33 9.07 15.92
CA LYS A 164 -5.18 9.68 14.87
C LYS A 164 -6.16 8.67 14.24
N VAL A 165 -5.87 7.37 14.35
CA VAL A 165 -6.73 6.32 13.81
C VAL A 165 -7.84 5.93 14.79
N SER A 166 -8.85 5.20 14.30
CA SER A 166 -9.92 4.69 15.14
C SER A 166 -9.41 3.62 16.12
N SER A 167 -10.15 3.40 17.22
CA SER A 167 -9.82 2.34 18.20
C SER A 167 -9.92 0.92 17.63
N SER A 168 -10.62 0.72 16.53
CA SER A 168 -10.70 -0.55 15.81
C SER A 168 -9.55 -0.79 14.84
N CYS A 169 -8.77 0.26 14.51
CA CYS A 169 -7.65 0.14 13.59
C CYS A 169 -6.54 -0.72 14.20
N LEU A 170 -6.07 -1.70 13.43
CA LEU A 170 -4.98 -2.58 13.86
C LEU A 170 -3.62 -1.86 13.71
N LEU A 171 -2.76 -1.98 14.73
CA LEU A 171 -1.49 -1.26 14.77
C LEU A 171 -0.32 -2.22 14.57
N TYR A 172 0.51 -1.95 13.56
CA TYR A 172 1.68 -2.76 13.21
C TYR A 172 2.96 -1.94 13.16
N LEU A 173 4.03 -2.51 13.73
CA LEU A 173 5.40 -2.05 13.57
C LEU A 173 6.16 -3.03 12.67
N GLN A 174 6.75 -2.51 11.60
CA GLN A 174 7.48 -3.30 10.62
C GLN A 174 8.92 -2.80 10.54
N PRO A 175 9.94 -3.67 10.72
CA PRO A 175 11.32 -3.25 10.52
C PRO A 175 11.54 -2.89 9.06
N GLU A 176 12.23 -1.78 8.80
CA GLU A 176 12.77 -1.53 7.47
C GLU A 176 13.78 -2.65 7.14
N TRP A 177 13.68 -3.20 5.92
CA TRP A 177 14.36 -4.45 5.57
C TRP A 177 15.87 -4.43 5.78
N SER A 178 16.56 -3.36 5.36
CA SER A 178 18.02 -3.25 5.48
C SER A 178 18.49 -3.09 6.94
N LYS A 179 17.60 -2.66 7.83
CA LYS A 179 17.85 -2.45 9.26
C LYS A 179 17.24 -3.51 10.16
N ARG A 180 16.54 -4.52 9.60
CA ARG A 180 15.75 -5.50 10.36
C ARG A 180 16.53 -6.16 11.52
N GLU A 181 17.77 -6.53 11.31
CA GLU A 181 18.57 -7.17 12.36
C GLU A 181 18.82 -6.26 13.56
N LYS A 182 18.99 -4.96 13.33
CA LYS A 182 19.22 -3.97 14.38
C LYS A 182 17.94 -3.51 15.06
N VAL A 183 16.86 -3.34 14.30
CA VAL A 183 15.61 -2.74 14.84
C VAL A 183 14.62 -3.78 15.33
N MET A 184 14.70 -5.04 14.89
CA MET A 184 13.78 -6.10 15.31
C MET A 184 13.80 -6.35 16.84
N PRO A 185 14.95 -6.48 17.53
CA PRO A 185 14.96 -6.64 18.98
C PRO A 185 14.26 -5.48 19.70
N ILE A 186 14.44 -4.26 19.17
CA ILE A 186 13.83 -3.05 19.72
C ILE A 186 12.29 -3.07 19.51
N ILE A 187 11.84 -3.46 18.33
CA ILE A 187 10.40 -3.60 18.03
C ILE A 187 9.76 -4.65 18.94
N VAL A 188 10.42 -5.81 19.11
CA VAL A 188 9.91 -6.90 19.97
C VAL A 188 9.76 -6.41 21.42
N ASP A 189 10.81 -5.81 21.99
CA ASP A 189 10.76 -5.25 23.35
C ASP A 189 9.68 -4.18 23.49
N TYR A 190 9.53 -3.33 22.46
CA TYR A 190 8.51 -2.29 22.44
C TYR A 190 7.09 -2.86 22.40
N VAL A 191 6.82 -3.84 21.55
CA VAL A 191 5.53 -4.50 21.43
C VAL A 191 5.15 -5.23 22.73
N MET A 192 6.11 -5.91 23.36
CA MET A 192 5.88 -6.57 24.66
C MET A 192 5.48 -5.59 25.77
N LYS A 193 6.02 -4.36 25.74
CA LYS A 193 5.65 -3.29 26.68
C LYS A 193 4.39 -2.53 26.26
N ASN A 194 4.00 -2.60 24.99
CA ASN A 194 2.86 -1.87 24.41
C ASN A 194 1.98 -2.80 23.59
N PRO A 195 1.15 -3.66 24.20
CA PRO A 195 0.46 -4.78 23.55
C PRO A 195 -0.62 -4.36 22.54
N LYS A 196 -0.92 -3.07 22.41
CA LYS A 196 -1.75 -2.54 21.31
C LYS A 196 -1.07 -2.70 19.94
N TRP A 197 0.27 -2.73 19.91
CA TRP A 197 1.05 -2.94 18.70
C TRP A 197 1.30 -4.42 18.44
N LYS A 198 1.41 -4.76 17.15
CA LYS A 198 1.80 -6.08 16.65
C LYS A 198 3.04 -5.94 15.76
N VAL A 199 3.80 -7.02 15.63
CA VAL A 199 4.94 -7.06 14.70
C VAL A 199 4.42 -7.43 13.31
N SER A 200 4.76 -6.66 12.30
CA SER A 200 4.65 -7.04 10.89
C SER A 200 6.03 -7.46 10.37
N LEU A 201 6.08 -8.58 9.68
CA LEU A 201 7.26 -9.04 8.94
C LEU A 201 7.02 -8.84 7.45
N GLN A 202 8.10 -8.82 6.66
CA GLN A 202 8.05 -8.95 5.20
C GLN A 202 8.30 -10.42 4.85
N THR A 203 7.30 -11.28 5.11
CA THR A 203 7.45 -12.74 4.98
C THR A 203 7.71 -13.18 3.55
N HIS A 204 7.22 -12.45 2.54
CA HIS A 204 7.52 -12.69 1.13
C HIS A 204 9.03 -12.71 0.86
N LYS A 205 9.81 -11.83 1.52
CA LYS A 205 11.28 -11.80 1.38
C LYS A 205 11.96 -13.06 1.98
N TYR A 206 11.38 -13.65 3.03
CA TYR A 206 11.88 -14.92 3.58
C TYR A 206 11.45 -16.14 2.77
N LEU A 207 10.27 -16.06 2.14
CA LEU A 207 9.75 -17.11 1.25
C LEU A 207 10.37 -17.04 -0.15
N ASN A 208 11.12 -15.97 -0.45
CA ASN A 208 11.72 -15.70 -1.75
C ASN A 208 10.69 -15.69 -2.90
N ILE A 209 9.56 -15.02 -2.64
CA ILE A 209 8.45 -14.78 -3.59
C ILE A 209 8.27 -13.28 -3.82
N PRO A 210 7.59 -12.88 -4.93
CA PRO A 210 7.30 -11.48 -5.22
C PRO A 210 6.52 -10.78 -4.11
#